data_19237a161c0141ae00f5f43fc94c3be7
#
_entry.id   19237a161c0141ae00f5f43fc94c3be7
#
_cell.length_a   1.000
_cell.length_b   1.000
_cell.length_c   1.000
_cell.angle_alpha   90.00
_cell.angle_beta   90.00
_cell.angle_gamma   90.00
#
_symmetry.space_group_name_H-M   'P 1'
#
loop_
_entity.id
_entity.type
_entity.pdbx_description
1 polymer ?
#
loop_
_entity_poly.entity_id
_entity_poly.type
_entity_poly.pdbx_seq_one_letter_code
_entity_poly.pdbx_strand_id
1 'polypeptide(L)'
;MKSTLKILFADDDLKYSLVLKRFLEREGYEVTYTGNGTMALEQFPVVKPDLVLLDINMPGLNGFEVAEKIREQDRHVLIFFLS
;
A
#
# COMPACT_ATOMS: atom_id res chain seq x y z
N MET A 1 -2.94 13.49 -22.07
CA MET A 1 -3.79 12.82 -21.09
C MET A 1 -3.02 12.50 -19.82
N LYS A 2 -3.62 12.75 -18.70
CA LYS A 2 -2.96 12.56 -17.42
C LYS A 2 -3.23 11.18 -16.85
N SER A 3 -2.19 10.50 -16.43
CA SER A 3 -2.32 9.22 -15.73
C SER A 3 -2.44 9.47 -14.24
N THR A 4 -3.36 8.80 -13.60
CA THR A 4 -3.49 8.85 -12.16
C THR A 4 -2.62 7.76 -11.55
N LEU A 5 -1.73 8.16 -10.64
CA LEU A 5 -0.90 7.18 -9.93
C LEU A 5 -1.74 6.43 -8.92
N LYS A 6 -1.52 5.12 -8.88
CA LYS A 6 -2.23 4.22 -7.97
C LYS A 6 -1.36 3.86 -6.79
N ILE A 7 -1.90 3.99 -5.60
CA ILE A 7 -1.19 3.69 -4.37
C ILE A 7 -1.93 2.58 -3.63
N LEU A 8 -1.21 1.54 -3.27
CA LEU A 8 -1.72 0.50 -2.38
C LEU A 8 -1.10 0.76 -0.99
N PHE A 9 -1.95 0.85 0.02
CA PHE A 9 -1.53 1.27 1.34
C PHE A 9 -1.98 0.26 2.38
N ALA A 10 -1.07 -0.23 3.20
CA ALA A 10 -1.37 -1.21 4.25
C ALA A 10 -0.92 -0.69 5.60
N ASP A 11 -1.86 -0.60 6.55
CA ASP A 11 -1.60 -0.12 7.90
C ASP A 11 -2.76 -0.56 8.78
N ASP A 12 -2.48 -1.05 9.97
CA ASP A 12 -3.53 -1.50 10.88
C ASP A 12 -4.13 -0.38 11.74
N ASP A 13 -3.57 0.82 11.69
CA ASP A 13 -4.15 1.98 12.38
C ASP A 13 -5.17 2.67 11.47
N LEU A 14 -6.44 2.34 11.69
CA LEU A 14 -7.51 2.82 10.84
C LEU A 14 -7.63 4.34 10.82
N LYS A 15 -7.52 4.98 11.97
CA LYS A 15 -7.71 6.45 12.04
C LYS A 15 -6.66 7.20 11.25
N TYR A 16 -5.40 6.84 11.48
CA TYR A 16 -4.29 7.46 10.78
C TYR A 16 -4.40 7.20 9.28
N SER A 17 -4.75 5.96 8.94
CA SER A 17 -4.82 5.54 7.54
C SER A 17 -5.91 6.26 6.77
N LEU A 18 -7.06 6.50 7.40
CA LEU A 18 -8.14 7.22 6.72
C LEU A 18 -7.76 8.68 6.47
N VAL A 19 -7.04 9.29 7.41
CA VAL A 19 -6.57 10.67 7.23
C VAL A 19 -5.57 10.73 6.08
N LEU A 20 -4.60 9.81 6.07
CA LEU A 20 -3.58 9.80 5.04
C LEU A 20 -4.20 9.49 3.67
N LYS A 21 -5.12 8.52 3.61
CA LYS A 21 -5.81 8.18 2.38
C LYS A 21 -6.52 9.39 1.80
N ARG A 22 -7.26 10.11 2.64
CA ARG A 22 -7.99 11.31 2.20
C ARG A 22 -7.04 12.38 1.70
N PHE A 23 -5.93 12.58 2.40
CA PHE A 23 -4.93 13.55 1.97
C PHE A 23 -4.38 13.21 0.58
N LEU A 24 -4.00 11.95 0.40
CA LEU A 24 -3.42 11.51 -0.88
C LEU A 24 -4.44 11.60 -2.02
N GLU A 25 -5.70 11.27 -1.74
CA GLU A 25 -6.75 11.39 -2.77
C GLU A 25 -6.96 12.84 -3.18
N ARG A 26 -6.87 13.76 -2.23
CA ARG A 26 -6.99 15.19 -2.54
C ARG A 26 -5.82 15.68 -3.40
N GLU A 27 -4.67 15.03 -3.31
CA GLU A 27 -3.50 15.34 -4.13
C GLU A 27 -3.59 14.69 -5.51
N GLY A 28 -4.65 13.95 -5.79
CA GLY A 28 -4.87 13.39 -7.11
C GLY A 28 -4.49 11.94 -7.27
N TYR A 29 -4.12 11.25 -6.19
CA TYR A 29 -3.76 9.83 -6.26
C TYR A 29 -4.98 8.95 -6.08
N GLU A 30 -4.94 7.79 -6.68
CA GLU A 30 -5.97 6.76 -6.49
C GLU A 30 -5.44 5.80 -5.42
N VAL A 31 -6.10 5.73 -4.27
CA VAL A 31 -5.58 5.01 -3.11
C VAL A 31 -6.48 3.83 -2.75
N THR A 32 -5.88 2.66 -2.65
CA THR A 32 -6.53 1.48 -2.10
C THR A 32 -5.93 1.21 -0.73
N TYR A 33 -6.74 1.27 0.29
CA TYR A 33 -6.30 1.02 1.66
C TYR A 33 -6.66 -0.40 2.10
N THR A 34 -5.73 -1.06 2.76
CA THR A 34 -5.96 -2.37 3.37
C THR A 34 -5.49 -2.33 4.82
N GLY A 35 -6.16 -3.10 5.68
CA GLY A 35 -5.89 -3.08 7.11
C GLY A 35 -4.82 -4.06 7.59
N ASN A 36 -4.29 -4.89 6.70
CA ASN A 36 -3.25 -5.85 7.08
C ASN A 36 -2.48 -6.32 5.83
N GLY A 37 -1.39 -7.03 6.07
CA GLY A 37 -0.50 -7.46 5.00
C GLY A 37 -1.11 -8.50 4.07
N THR A 38 -1.91 -9.41 4.60
CA THR A 38 -2.57 -10.44 3.78
C THR A 38 -3.49 -9.80 2.76
N MET A 39 -4.29 -8.83 3.20
CA MET A 39 -5.19 -8.11 2.30
C MET A 39 -4.40 -7.33 1.25
N ALA A 40 -3.27 -6.74 1.65
CA ALA A 40 -2.43 -6.02 0.70
C ALA A 40 -1.93 -6.94 -0.40
N LEU A 41 -1.50 -8.16 -0.04
CA LEU A 41 -1.04 -9.12 -1.02
C LEU A 41 -2.16 -9.59 -1.95
N GLU A 42 -3.36 -9.73 -1.43
CA GLU A 42 -4.52 -10.09 -2.24
C GLU A 42 -4.86 -8.99 -3.24
N GLN A 43 -4.74 -7.75 -2.82
CA GLN A 43 -5.09 -6.60 -3.66
C GLN A 43 -4.00 -6.21 -4.65
N PHE A 44 -2.77 -6.58 -4.39
CA PHE A 44 -1.65 -6.15 -5.21
C PHE A 44 -1.83 -6.50 -6.69
N PRO A 45 -2.13 -7.75 -7.06
CA PRO A 45 -2.30 -8.08 -8.48
C PRO A 45 -3.56 -7.47 -9.10
N VAL A 46 -4.56 -7.14 -8.29
CA VAL A 46 -5.80 -6.54 -8.77
C VAL A 46 -5.60 -5.05 -9.03
N VAL A 47 -4.99 -4.36 -8.08
CA VAL A 47 -4.81 -2.90 -8.15
C VAL A 47 -3.72 -2.52 -9.13
N LYS A 48 -2.65 -3.29 -9.20
CA LYS A 48 -1.45 -2.99 -10.00
C LYS A 48 -0.95 -1.58 -9.67
N PRO A 49 -0.56 -1.37 -8.41
CA PRO A 49 -0.18 -0.02 -7.97
C PRO A 49 1.14 0.43 -8.56
N ASP A 50 1.32 1.74 -8.61
CA ASP A 50 2.60 2.35 -8.95
C ASP A 50 3.48 2.50 -7.73
N LEU A 51 2.85 2.58 -6.55
CA LEU A 51 3.53 2.78 -5.29
C LEU A 51 2.83 1.99 -4.20
N VAL A 52 3.61 1.34 -3.34
CA VAL A 52 3.08 0.62 -2.19
C VAL A 52 3.60 1.28 -0.92
N LEU A 53 2.70 1.62 0.00
CA LEU A 53 3.04 2.15 1.32
C LEU A 53 2.72 1.07 2.36
N LEU A 54 3.72 0.66 3.13
CA LEU A 54 3.56 -0.43 4.08
C LEU A 54 3.97 0.01 5.48
N ASP A 55 3.07 -0.15 6.43
CA ASP A 55 3.44 -0.03 7.83
C ASP A 55 4.35 -1.20 8.18
N ILE A 56 5.44 -0.90 8.87
CA ILE A 56 6.41 -1.92 9.26
C ILE A 56 5.80 -2.86 10.29
N ASN A 57 5.09 -2.29 11.27
CA ASN A 57 4.59 -3.07 12.41
C ASN A 57 3.10 -3.35 12.26
N MET A 58 2.79 -4.49 11.69
CA MET A 58 1.41 -4.96 11.57
C MET A 58 1.31 -6.37 12.15
N PRO A 59 0.17 -6.71 12.77
CA PRO A 59 -0.04 -8.10 13.21
C PRO A 59 -0.10 -9.04 12.00
N GLY A 60 0.34 -10.26 12.19
CA GLY A 60 0.45 -11.21 11.09
C GLY A 60 1.69 -10.90 10.27
N LEU A 61 1.52 -10.67 8.98
CA LEU A 61 2.64 -10.29 8.12
C LEU A 61 3.01 -8.83 8.39
N ASN A 62 4.27 -8.57 8.73
CA ASN A 62 4.75 -7.21 8.88
C ASN A 62 5.09 -6.61 7.52
N GLY A 63 5.42 -5.31 7.50
CA GLY A 63 5.68 -4.61 6.24
C GLY A 63 6.82 -5.20 5.43
N PHE A 64 7.88 -5.67 6.11
CA PHE A 64 9.02 -6.26 5.40
C PHE A 64 8.63 -7.58 4.75
N GLU A 65 7.84 -8.39 5.44
CA GLU A 65 7.38 -9.67 4.88
C GLU A 65 6.48 -9.46 3.66
N VAL A 66 5.60 -8.46 3.73
CA VAL A 66 4.74 -8.11 2.59
C VAL A 66 5.60 -7.65 1.41
N ALA A 67 6.59 -6.80 1.68
CA ALA A 67 7.48 -6.31 0.63
C ALA A 67 8.23 -7.43 -0.07
N GLU A 68 8.71 -8.41 0.70
CA GLU A 68 9.38 -9.57 0.13
C GLU A 68 8.49 -10.31 -0.85
N LYS A 69 7.24 -10.54 -0.46
CA LYS A 69 6.29 -11.25 -1.31
C LYS A 69 5.91 -10.44 -2.55
N ILE A 70 5.80 -9.12 -2.39
CA ILE A 70 5.55 -8.25 -3.54
C ILE A 70 6.72 -8.32 -4.52
N ARG A 71 7.95 -8.32 -4.01
CA ARG A 71 9.13 -8.40 -4.88
C ARG A 71 9.21 -9.70 -5.68
N GLU A 72 8.61 -10.76 -5.19
CA GLU A 72 8.51 -12.00 -5.96
C GLU A 72 7.64 -11.84 -7.20
N GLN A 73 6.66 -10.95 -7.14
CA GLN A 73 5.74 -10.68 -8.24
C GLN A 73 6.21 -9.51 -9.12
N ASP A 74 6.85 -8.51 -8.52
CA ASP A 74 7.19 -7.28 -9.22
C ASP A 74 8.48 -6.70 -8.62
N ARG A 75 9.54 -6.67 -9.42
CA ARG A 75 10.84 -6.19 -8.95
C ARG A 75 10.96 -4.68 -8.96
N HIS A 76 10.03 -3.98 -9.62
CA HIS A 76 10.22 -2.56 -9.94
C HIS A 76 9.25 -1.63 -9.26
N VAL A 77 8.13 -2.13 -8.72
CA VAL A 77 7.17 -1.24 -8.06
C VAL A 77 7.85 -0.54 -6.88
N LEU A 78 7.54 0.73 -6.69
CA LEU A 78 8.11 1.49 -5.58
C LEU A 78 7.44 1.04 -4.28
N ILE A 79 8.25 0.79 -3.25
CA ILE A 79 7.76 0.41 -1.93
C ILE A 79 8.37 1.34 -0.92
N PHE A 80 7.52 2.01 -0.13
CA PHE A 80 7.96 2.86 0.97
C PHE A 80 7.38 2.30 2.26
N PHE A 81 8.17 2.37 3.31
CA PHE A 81 7.77 1.90 4.63
C PHE A 81 7.39 3.07 5.52
N LEU A 82 6.36 2.85 6.32
CA LEU A 82 5.91 3.81 7.32
C LEU A 82 6.26 3.27 8.71
N SER A 83 6.74 4.11 9.59
CA SER A 83 7.12 3.67 10.93
C SER A 83 6.39 4.46 12.01
#